data_d7ec2acd9a0b9f12f0b6c1f38cf760cf
#
_entry.id   d7ec2acd9a0b9f12f0b6c1f38cf760cf
#
_cell.length_a   1.000
_cell.length_b   1.000
_cell.length_c   1.000
_cell.angle_alpha   90.00
_cell.angle_beta   90.00
_cell.angle_gamma   90.00
#
_symmetry.space_group_name_H-M   'P 1'
#
loop_
_entity.id
_entity.type
_entity.pdbx_description
1 polymer ?
#
loop_
_entity_poly.entity_id
_entity_poly.type
_entity_poly.pdbx_seq_one_letter_code
_entity_poly.pdbx_strand_id
1 'polypeptide(L)'
;MLLPKKVKFRKQQRGRMKGKAWRGSDLSFGDFGLKVMECGYITDRQIEASRIAMTRFIKRGGKVWLRLFPDKPITKKPAETRMGKGKGAPDHWVCVVRPGRILFEMEGVAPELAKEAMRLAAHKLPLKTSFVMRHDVKVVAAAK
;
A
#
# COMPACT_ATOMS: atom_id res chain seq x y z
N MET A 1 -7.51 4.30 -12.03
CA MET A 1 -6.68 4.26 -10.83
C MET A 1 -7.55 4.56 -9.62
N LEU A 2 -7.10 4.16 -8.43
CA LEU A 2 -7.84 4.37 -7.19
C LEU A 2 -7.88 5.87 -6.84
N LEU A 3 -9.07 6.41 -6.69
CA LEU A 3 -9.29 7.78 -6.23
C LEU A 3 -10.66 7.90 -5.56
N PRO A 4 -10.85 8.85 -4.63
CA PRO A 4 -12.14 9.08 -4.01
C PRO A 4 -13.17 9.57 -5.04
N LYS A 5 -14.38 9.01 -4.98
CA LYS A 5 -15.50 9.46 -5.84
C LYS A 5 -15.97 10.87 -5.51
N LYS A 6 -15.98 11.21 -4.23
CA LYS A 6 -16.40 12.53 -3.72
C LYS A 6 -15.53 12.91 -2.53
N VAL A 7 -15.10 14.16 -2.47
CA VAL A 7 -14.32 14.71 -1.36
C VAL A 7 -14.97 15.97 -0.83
N LYS A 8 -14.84 16.22 0.47
CA LYS A 8 -15.33 17.46 1.09
C LYS A 8 -14.45 18.64 0.70
N PHE A 9 -13.12 18.45 0.68
CA PHE A 9 -12.14 19.47 0.32
C PHE A 9 -11.21 18.96 -0.76
N ARG A 10 -11.01 19.77 -1.78
CA ARG A 10 -10.16 19.46 -2.93
C ARG A 10 -8.67 19.54 -2.60
N LYS A 11 -8.27 20.35 -1.64
CA LYS A 11 -6.90 20.57 -1.20
C LYS A 11 -6.80 20.35 0.30
N GLN A 12 -5.69 19.76 0.75
CA GLN A 12 -5.43 19.53 2.17
C GLN A 12 -4.04 20.01 2.54
N GLN A 13 -3.83 20.31 3.82
CA GLN A 13 -2.50 20.59 4.36
C GLN A 13 -1.63 19.32 4.29
N ARG A 14 -0.33 19.51 4.04
CA ARG A 14 0.61 18.39 3.95
C ARG A 14 0.67 17.60 5.27
N GLY A 15 0.74 18.31 6.39
CA GLY A 15 0.79 17.70 7.72
C GLY A 15 2.15 17.07 8.03
N ARG A 16 2.24 16.47 9.22
CA ARG A 16 3.42 15.74 9.70
C ARG A 16 3.07 14.26 9.86
N MET A 17 4.01 13.38 9.51
CA MET A 17 3.87 11.95 9.72
C MET A 17 4.67 11.55 10.96
N LYS A 18 3.97 11.21 12.04
CA LYS A 18 4.57 10.76 13.30
C LYS A 18 3.80 9.56 13.85
N GLY A 19 4.47 8.79 14.71
CA GLY A 19 3.87 7.67 15.43
C GLY A 19 3.80 6.37 14.64
N LYS A 20 3.24 5.35 15.29
CA LYS A 20 3.05 4.00 14.77
C LYS A 20 1.58 3.77 14.42
N ALA A 21 1.31 2.79 13.59
CA ALA A 21 -0.05 2.37 13.28
C ALA A 21 -0.55 1.41 14.36
N TRP A 22 -1.55 1.84 15.15
CA TRP A 22 -2.24 1.00 16.12
C TRP A 22 -3.45 0.29 15.51
N ARG A 23 -4.04 0.88 14.46
CA ARG A 23 -5.15 0.30 13.69
C ARG A 23 -4.65 -0.15 12.33
N GLY A 24 -5.13 -1.33 11.88
CA GLY A 24 -4.70 -1.91 10.62
C GLY A 24 -3.26 -2.44 10.66
N SER A 25 -2.78 -2.84 11.84
CA SER A 25 -1.46 -3.43 12.08
C SER A 25 -1.47 -4.95 12.06
N ASP A 26 -2.65 -5.56 12.09
CA ASP A 26 -2.83 -7.01 12.14
C ASP A 26 -3.51 -7.52 10.87
N LEU A 27 -3.25 -8.81 10.55
CA LEU A 27 -3.90 -9.52 9.45
C LEU A 27 -5.37 -9.79 9.82
N SER A 28 -6.29 -9.32 8.96
CA SER A 28 -7.73 -9.47 9.19
C SER A 28 -8.41 -10.37 8.17
N PHE A 29 -7.98 -10.34 6.93
CA PHE A 29 -8.63 -11.02 5.80
C PHE A 29 -7.87 -12.24 5.31
N GLY A 30 -6.56 -12.16 5.20
CA GLY A 30 -5.71 -13.19 4.65
C GLY A 30 -4.75 -13.81 5.65
N ASP A 31 -3.99 -14.79 5.18
CA ASP A 31 -2.98 -15.50 5.97
C ASP A 31 -1.61 -14.84 5.90
N PHE A 32 -1.37 -14.10 4.82
CA PHE A 32 -0.11 -13.42 4.54
C PHE A 32 -0.34 -11.93 4.33
N GLY A 33 0.66 -11.12 4.66
CA GLY A 33 0.58 -9.69 4.45
C GLY A 33 1.93 -9.00 4.30
N LEU A 34 1.87 -7.79 3.78
CA LEU A 34 3.00 -6.89 3.65
C LEU A 34 2.83 -5.72 4.63
N LYS A 35 3.70 -5.64 5.61
CA LYS A 35 3.70 -4.61 6.66
C LYS A 35 4.74 -3.55 6.34
N VAL A 36 4.36 -2.28 6.43
CA VAL A 36 5.30 -1.16 6.26
C VAL A 36 6.09 -0.91 7.55
N MET A 37 7.36 -0.55 7.41
CA MET A 37 8.28 -0.32 8.51
C MET A 37 8.65 1.16 8.68
N GLU A 38 8.25 2.02 7.75
CA GLU A 38 8.59 3.45 7.71
C GLU A 38 7.34 4.32 7.50
N CYS A 39 7.42 5.59 7.90
CA CYS A 39 6.42 6.59 7.54
C CYS A 39 6.61 7.04 6.10
N GLY A 40 5.53 7.22 5.36
CA GLY A 40 5.61 7.78 4.03
C GLY A 40 4.29 7.93 3.30
N TYR A 41 4.39 8.34 2.06
CA TYR A 41 3.28 8.43 1.11
C TYR A 41 3.40 7.34 0.07
N ILE A 42 2.29 6.67 -0.21
CA ILE A 42 2.17 5.70 -1.29
C ILE A 42 1.14 6.24 -2.28
N THR A 43 1.55 6.41 -3.53
CA THR A 43 0.68 6.93 -4.59
C THR A 43 -0.28 5.86 -5.11
N ASP A 44 -1.37 6.29 -5.71
CA ASP A 44 -2.34 5.43 -6.40
C ASP A 44 -1.67 4.54 -7.48
N ARG A 45 -0.71 5.10 -8.22
CA ARG A 45 0.06 4.37 -9.24
C ARG A 45 0.95 3.27 -8.65
N GLN A 46 1.58 3.54 -7.50
CA GLN A 46 2.40 2.54 -6.79
C GLN A 46 1.55 1.41 -6.23
N ILE A 47 0.37 1.72 -5.70
CA ILE A 47 -0.59 0.72 -5.22
C ILE A 47 -1.00 -0.22 -6.37
N GLU A 48 -1.35 0.35 -7.52
CA GLU A 48 -1.77 -0.43 -8.67
C GLU A 48 -0.60 -1.26 -9.25
N ALA A 49 0.60 -0.72 -9.33
CA ALA A 49 1.78 -1.45 -9.77
C ALA A 49 2.08 -2.65 -8.87
N SER A 50 1.95 -2.49 -7.55
CA SER A 50 2.12 -3.56 -6.57
C SER A 50 1.06 -4.64 -6.72
N ARG A 51 -0.21 -4.25 -6.87
CA ARG A 51 -1.31 -5.17 -7.09
C ARG A 51 -1.10 -6.02 -8.35
N ILE A 52 -0.72 -5.38 -9.45
CA ILE A 52 -0.45 -6.07 -10.72
C ILE A 52 0.73 -7.05 -10.57
N ALA A 53 1.80 -6.65 -9.90
CA ALA A 53 2.97 -7.51 -9.68
C ALA A 53 2.59 -8.79 -8.91
N MET A 54 1.84 -8.65 -7.80
CA MET A 54 1.36 -9.80 -7.03
C MET A 54 0.45 -10.71 -7.87
N THR A 55 -0.57 -10.14 -8.49
CA THR A 55 -1.59 -10.90 -9.24
C THR A 55 -1.00 -11.67 -10.42
N ARG A 56 -0.04 -11.08 -11.12
CA ARG A 56 0.66 -11.76 -12.22
C ARG A 56 1.50 -12.92 -11.73
N PHE A 57 2.21 -12.74 -10.63
CA PHE A 57 3.08 -13.79 -10.09
C PHE A 57 2.28 -15.02 -9.63
N ILE A 58 1.20 -14.82 -8.89
CA ILE A 58 0.33 -15.92 -8.42
C ILE A 58 -0.61 -16.49 -9.52
N LYS A 59 -0.50 -16.00 -10.77
CA LYS A 59 -1.33 -16.43 -11.91
C LYS A 59 -2.84 -16.39 -11.62
N ARG A 60 -3.28 -15.39 -10.86
CA ARG A 60 -4.65 -15.21 -10.37
C ARG A 60 -5.14 -16.32 -9.42
N GLY A 61 -4.25 -17.17 -8.90
CA GLY A 61 -4.54 -18.06 -7.78
C GLY A 61 -4.70 -17.29 -6.48
N GLY A 62 -5.62 -17.69 -5.62
CA GLY A 62 -5.86 -17.05 -4.34
C GLY A 62 -6.56 -15.68 -4.44
N LYS A 63 -6.63 -15.01 -3.27
CA LYS A 63 -7.24 -13.68 -3.11
C LYS A 63 -6.20 -12.67 -2.64
N VAL A 64 -6.32 -11.44 -3.12
CA VAL A 64 -5.49 -10.29 -2.69
C VAL A 64 -6.40 -9.17 -2.20
N TRP A 65 -6.13 -8.65 -1.02
CA TRP A 65 -6.82 -7.49 -0.46
C TRP A 65 -5.89 -6.29 -0.38
N LEU A 66 -6.38 -5.16 -0.83
CA LEU A 66 -5.74 -3.87 -0.66
C LEU A 66 -6.26 -3.24 0.62
N ARG A 67 -5.40 -3.08 1.63
CA ARG A 67 -5.77 -2.49 2.93
C ARG A 67 -5.47 -1.01 3.03
N LEU A 68 -5.10 -0.40 1.94
CA LEU A 68 -4.81 1.03 1.84
C LEU A 68 -5.62 1.65 0.70
N PHE A 69 -5.92 2.94 0.86
CA PHE A 69 -6.62 3.71 -0.13
C PHE A 69 -6.02 5.12 -0.22
N PRO A 70 -5.76 5.65 -1.42
CA PRO A 70 -5.19 6.98 -1.59
C PRO A 70 -6.29 8.05 -1.47
N ASP A 71 -6.46 8.58 -0.27
CA ASP A 71 -7.50 9.55 0.08
C ASP A 71 -7.00 10.99 0.23
N LYS A 72 -5.68 11.18 0.28
CA LYS A 72 -5.08 12.50 0.46
C LYS A 72 -4.65 13.10 -0.87
N PRO A 73 -5.17 14.28 -1.26
CA PRO A 73 -4.74 14.99 -2.45
C PRO A 73 -3.39 15.68 -2.23
N ILE A 74 -2.48 15.52 -3.17
CA ILE A 74 -1.22 16.26 -3.23
C ILE A 74 -1.29 17.26 -4.37
N THR A 75 -0.90 18.49 -4.09
CA THR A 75 -0.87 19.58 -5.05
C THR A 75 0.53 19.78 -5.61
N LYS A 76 0.62 20.15 -6.86
CA LYS A 76 1.88 20.50 -7.53
C LYS A 76 1.70 21.78 -8.34
N LYS A 77 2.71 22.62 -8.32
CA LYS A 77 2.78 23.77 -9.24
C LYS A 77 3.65 23.38 -10.45
N PRO A 78 3.36 23.91 -11.64
CA PRO A 78 4.24 23.78 -12.81
C PRO A 78 5.66 24.29 -12.47
N ALA A 79 6.68 23.70 -13.10
CA ALA A 79 8.08 24.05 -12.85
C ALA A 79 8.40 25.51 -13.17
N GLU A 80 7.71 26.09 -14.13
CA GLU A 80 7.89 27.47 -14.63
C GLU A 80 7.15 28.53 -13.80
N THR A 81 6.38 28.12 -12.79
CA THR A 81 5.57 29.04 -11.99
C THR A 81 6.41 29.62 -10.86
N ARG A 82 6.39 30.97 -10.72
CA ARG A 82 7.02 31.68 -9.61
C ARG A 82 6.34 31.33 -8.28
N MET A 83 7.09 31.50 -7.18
CA MET A 83 6.56 31.32 -5.80
C MET A 83 5.44 32.33 -5.50
N GLY A 84 4.54 31.98 -4.59
CA GLY A 84 3.41 32.82 -4.19
C GLY A 84 2.12 32.53 -4.98
N LYS A 85 1.14 33.41 -4.88
CA LYS A 85 -0.19 33.34 -5.53
C LYS A 85 -1.01 32.09 -5.20
N GLY A 86 -0.87 31.55 -3.99
CA GLY A 86 -1.70 30.46 -3.48
C GLY A 86 -1.16 29.05 -3.73
N LYS A 87 -1.92 28.08 -3.27
CA LYS A 87 -1.60 26.64 -3.36
C LYS A 87 -1.84 26.12 -4.77
N GLY A 88 -0.96 25.26 -5.26
CA GLY A 88 -1.08 24.62 -6.57
C GLY A 88 -2.36 23.81 -6.75
N ALA A 89 -2.64 23.40 -7.97
CA ALA A 89 -3.76 22.51 -8.29
C ALA A 89 -3.50 21.08 -7.77
N PRO A 90 -4.55 20.28 -7.46
CA PRO A 90 -4.40 18.87 -7.16
C PRO A 90 -3.73 18.14 -8.33
N ASP A 91 -2.74 17.28 -8.01
CA ASP A 91 -1.96 16.56 -9.01
C ASP A 91 -2.23 15.05 -8.94
N HIS A 92 -2.07 14.46 -7.77
CA HIS A 92 -2.28 13.03 -7.55
C HIS A 92 -2.79 12.74 -6.14
N TRP A 93 -3.21 11.50 -5.94
CA TRP A 93 -3.70 11.02 -4.64
C TRP A 93 -2.67 10.11 -3.99
N VAL A 94 -2.56 10.22 -2.67
CA VAL A 94 -1.64 9.39 -1.87
C VAL A 94 -2.32 8.84 -0.63
N CYS A 95 -1.84 7.69 -0.18
CA CYS A 95 -2.14 7.13 1.12
C CYS A 95 -1.02 7.45 2.08
N VAL A 96 -1.35 7.99 3.25
CA VAL A 96 -0.41 8.21 4.34
C VAL A 96 -0.28 6.92 5.13
N VAL A 97 0.92 6.39 5.21
CA VAL A 97 1.20 5.17 5.97
C VAL A 97 2.17 5.43 7.10
N ARG A 98 2.01 4.67 8.18
CA ARG A 98 2.87 4.70 9.37
C ARG A 98 3.44 3.31 9.63
N PRO A 99 4.60 3.21 10.32
CA PRO A 99 5.20 1.92 10.66
C PRO A 99 4.20 1.00 11.35
N GLY A 100 4.15 -0.24 10.92
CA GLY A 100 3.24 -1.27 11.44
C GLY A 100 1.96 -1.47 10.63
N ARG A 101 1.63 -0.59 9.70
CA ARG A 101 0.42 -0.75 8.87
C ARG A 101 0.56 -1.89 7.88
N ILE A 102 -0.47 -2.74 7.78
CA ILE A 102 -0.59 -3.74 6.72
C ILE A 102 -1.06 -3.04 5.45
N LEU A 103 -0.34 -3.26 4.36
CA LEU A 103 -0.64 -2.66 3.05
C LEU A 103 -1.50 -3.59 2.18
N PHE A 104 -1.08 -4.85 2.11
CA PHE A 104 -1.73 -5.89 1.30
C PHE A 104 -1.87 -7.16 2.13
N GLU A 105 -2.92 -7.92 1.86
CA GLU A 105 -3.10 -9.26 2.39
C GLU A 105 -3.35 -10.25 1.25
N MET A 106 -3.00 -11.50 1.48
CA MET A 106 -3.12 -12.59 0.52
C MET A 106 -3.54 -13.88 1.20
N GLU A 107 -4.35 -14.67 0.51
CA GLU A 107 -4.82 -15.98 0.96
C GLU A 107 -4.91 -16.94 -0.23
N GLY A 108 -4.89 -18.24 0.06
CA GLY A 108 -5.13 -19.29 -0.94
C GLY A 108 -3.92 -19.61 -1.81
N VAL A 109 -2.70 -19.30 -1.35
CA VAL A 109 -1.45 -19.62 -2.03
C VAL A 109 -0.45 -20.25 -1.05
N ALA A 110 0.53 -20.99 -1.59
CA ALA A 110 1.60 -21.53 -0.77
C ALA A 110 2.45 -20.42 -0.14
N PRO A 111 2.99 -20.60 1.10
CA PRO A 111 3.74 -19.56 1.81
C PRO A 111 4.93 -19.03 1.03
N GLU A 112 5.65 -19.89 0.32
CA GLU A 112 6.82 -19.49 -0.50
C GLU A 112 6.40 -18.59 -1.67
N LEU A 113 5.31 -18.96 -2.36
CA LEU A 113 4.76 -18.15 -3.44
C LEU A 113 4.22 -16.80 -2.93
N ALA A 114 3.57 -16.80 -1.77
CA ALA A 114 3.09 -15.57 -1.13
C ALA A 114 4.25 -14.65 -0.77
N LYS A 115 5.32 -15.18 -0.18
CA LYS A 115 6.52 -14.43 0.18
C LYS A 115 7.17 -13.78 -1.05
N GLU A 116 7.31 -14.53 -2.13
CA GLU A 116 7.90 -14.01 -3.37
C GLU A 116 6.99 -12.98 -4.05
N ALA A 117 5.68 -13.22 -4.11
CA ALA A 117 4.72 -12.25 -4.63
C ALA A 117 4.77 -10.93 -3.85
N MET A 118 4.83 -10.99 -2.51
CA MET A 118 4.95 -9.80 -1.67
C MET A 118 6.30 -9.10 -1.83
N ARG A 119 7.39 -9.85 -2.07
CA ARG A 119 8.69 -9.27 -2.39
C ARG A 119 8.64 -8.46 -3.69
N LEU A 120 8.02 -8.99 -4.73
CA LEU A 120 7.84 -8.28 -6.00
C LEU A 120 6.98 -7.01 -5.84
N ALA A 121 5.95 -7.08 -5.01
CA ALA A 121 5.13 -5.91 -4.66
C ALA A 121 5.95 -4.85 -3.91
N ALA A 122 6.77 -5.27 -2.94
CA ALA A 122 7.62 -4.39 -2.16
C ALA A 122 8.58 -3.56 -3.04
N HIS A 123 9.10 -4.15 -4.11
CA HIS A 123 9.98 -3.44 -5.07
C HIS A 123 9.27 -2.30 -5.84
N LYS A 124 7.94 -2.26 -5.84
CA LYS A 124 7.16 -1.17 -6.45
C LYS A 124 6.83 -0.04 -5.47
N LEU A 125 7.19 -0.21 -4.20
CA LEU A 125 6.91 0.73 -3.13
C LEU A 125 8.17 1.51 -2.73
N PRO A 126 8.02 2.79 -2.32
CA PRO A 126 9.16 3.62 -1.93
C PRO A 126 9.63 3.40 -0.49
N LEU A 127 8.99 2.50 0.26
CA LEU A 127 9.19 2.30 1.70
C LEU A 127 9.68 0.90 2.00
N LYS A 128 10.42 0.76 3.10
CA LYS A 128 10.80 -0.55 3.64
C LYS A 128 9.57 -1.28 4.16
N THR A 129 9.47 -2.55 3.78
CA THR A 129 8.37 -3.43 4.14
C THR A 129 8.87 -4.75 4.69
N SER A 130 8.02 -5.44 5.45
CA SER A 130 8.28 -6.76 6.00
C SER A 130 7.13 -7.69 5.65
N PHE A 131 7.47 -8.92 5.28
CA PHE A 131 6.49 -9.99 5.09
C PHE A 131 6.03 -10.51 6.46
N VAL A 132 4.73 -10.70 6.63
CA VAL A 132 4.12 -11.25 7.84
C VAL A 132 3.17 -12.38 7.51
N MET A 133 3.11 -13.38 8.39
CA MET A 133 2.18 -14.50 8.30
C MET A 133 1.32 -14.55 9.57
N ARG A 134 0.12 -15.08 9.44
CA ARG A 134 -0.72 -15.40 10.59
C ARG A 134 -0.11 -16.59 11.35
N HIS A 135 -0.09 -16.53 12.67
CA HIS A 135 0.53 -17.58 13.50
C HIS A 135 -0.14 -18.97 13.35
N ASP A 136 -1.40 -18.99 12.95
CA ASP A 136 -2.20 -20.21 12.84
C ASP A 136 -2.05 -20.94 11.48
N VAL A 137 -1.30 -20.40 10.55
CA VAL A 137 -1.07 -21.05 9.25
C VAL A 137 -0.13 -22.23 9.46
N LYS A 138 -0.69 -23.44 9.57
CA LYS A 138 0.09 -24.67 9.45
C LYS A 138 0.74 -24.67 8.07
N VAL A 139 2.06 -24.72 8.04
CA VAL A 139 2.82 -24.94 6.81
C VAL A 139 2.42 -26.34 6.32
N VAL A 140 1.46 -26.40 5.42
CA VAL A 140 1.18 -27.62 4.69
C VAL A 140 2.41 -27.82 3.81
N ALA A 141 3.33 -28.67 4.26
CA ALA A 141 4.45 -29.11 3.46
C ALA A 141 3.87 -29.65 2.15
N ALA A 142 4.30 -29.05 1.04
CA ALA A 142 3.92 -29.52 -0.28
C ALA A 142 4.28 -30.99 -0.38
N ALA A 143 3.28 -31.85 -0.35
CA ALA A 143 3.45 -33.24 -0.75
C ALA A 143 3.94 -33.23 -2.21
N LYS A 144 5.06 -33.93 -2.42
CA LYS A 144 5.71 -34.11 -3.73
C LYS A 144 4.77 -34.69 -4.76
#